data_6f8f2590534cb77550ddb404f96b4543
#
_entry.id   6f8f2590534cb77550ddb404f96b4543
#
_cell.length_a   1.000
_cell.length_b   1.000
_cell.length_c   1.000
_cell.angle_alpha   90.00
_cell.angle_beta   90.00
_cell.angle_gamma   90.00
#
_symmetry.space_group_name_H-M   'P 1'
#
loop_
_entity.id
_entity.type
_entity.pdbx_description
1 polymer ?
#
loop_
_entity_poly.entity_id
_entity_poly.type
_entity_poly.pdbx_seq_one_letter_code
_entity_poly.pdbx_strand_id
1 'polypeptide(L)'
;MKKRLYKILLSLLVIIGTFLQVFDTKAIADGTKRNVSATITELRLENPIGTKATELNKNSSFYVAMDWKVDNPNEILNEGDYFDIDLPDSLRFPPGYAQEDFPLTDSNSNRIASAHLTRGPENVGGKIRVTFNNNIKNKYNVRGTLYLGALFNKTVTVDNQQNTFSVVVNGKQASTTVKVTKITKPADQVLTKWGARTTENGQTKNEVSWTADVNYRQANLKNAVITDSLTGQGEYIPSSFKLQKVVFNDEGTATSYGDIVDLTTKLTFDNGNKSFKIDLGDGGTSQYRLTYKTTYVAGTELKNKISISYVGETKEVSFKFKDQKAGGTAGGDLASKIKLIKVDEEDENVVLQDAVFEVTGPNNQKFELRTGA
;
A
#
# COMPACT_ATOMS: atom_id res chain seq x y z
N MET A 1 -7.23 62.02 5.84
CA MET A 1 -6.39 60.92 6.38
C MET A 1 -6.88 60.39 7.74
N LYS A 2 -7.15 61.22 8.75
CA LYS A 2 -7.56 60.74 10.11
C LYS A 2 -8.89 59.95 10.10
N LYS A 3 -9.88 60.31 9.28
CA LYS A 3 -11.18 59.57 9.21
C LYS A 3 -11.09 58.18 8.54
N ARG A 4 -10.15 57.98 7.60
CA ARG A 4 -9.93 56.65 6.98
C ARG A 4 -9.18 55.71 7.92
N LEU A 5 -8.26 56.21 8.72
CA LEU A 5 -7.56 55.41 9.72
C LEU A 5 -8.53 54.88 10.81
N TYR A 6 -9.52 55.67 11.20
CA TYR A 6 -10.51 55.27 12.20
C TYR A 6 -11.47 54.19 11.70
N LYS A 7 -11.85 54.19 10.40
CA LYS A 7 -12.67 53.13 9.80
C LYS A 7 -11.91 51.81 9.67
N ILE A 8 -10.61 51.85 9.34
CA ILE A 8 -9.79 50.66 9.25
C ILE A 8 -9.53 50.08 10.66
N LEU A 9 -9.32 50.91 11.67
CA LEU A 9 -9.15 50.47 13.06
C LEU A 9 -10.46 49.85 13.62
N LEU A 10 -11.61 50.41 13.26
CA LEU A 10 -12.93 49.90 13.69
C LEU A 10 -13.28 48.57 13.01
N SER A 11 -13.00 48.42 11.70
CA SER A 11 -13.19 47.16 11.00
C SER A 11 -12.26 46.03 11.49
N LEU A 12 -11.01 46.37 11.84
CA LEU A 12 -10.10 45.42 12.44
C LEU A 12 -10.55 44.98 13.84
N LEU A 13 -11.11 45.89 14.62
CA LEU A 13 -11.62 45.59 15.97
C LEU A 13 -12.91 44.71 15.88
N VAL A 14 -13.78 44.93 14.88
CA VAL A 14 -14.98 44.12 14.65
C VAL A 14 -14.59 42.71 14.19
N ILE A 15 -13.59 42.58 13.33
CA ILE A 15 -13.11 41.27 12.87
C ILE A 15 -12.46 40.51 14.03
N ILE A 16 -11.68 41.17 14.88
CA ILE A 16 -11.12 40.54 16.10
C ILE A 16 -12.22 40.20 17.10
N GLY A 17 -13.25 41.06 17.23
CA GLY A 17 -14.40 40.82 18.11
C GLY A 17 -15.30 39.67 17.64
N THR A 18 -15.49 39.50 16.33
CA THR A 18 -16.25 38.36 15.77
C THR A 18 -15.44 37.05 15.78
N PHE A 19 -14.12 37.14 15.66
CA PHE A 19 -13.27 35.95 15.82
C PHE A 19 -13.21 35.47 17.28
N LEU A 20 -13.32 36.38 18.26
CA LEU A 20 -13.39 36.01 19.68
C LEU A 20 -14.76 35.41 20.08
N GLN A 21 -15.82 35.63 19.31
CA GLN A 21 -17.12 35.03 19.59
C GLN A 21 -17.36 33.67 18.95
N VAL A 22 -16.49 33.23 18.02
CA VAL A 22 -16.56 31.90 17.39
C VAL A 22 -15.74 30.85 18.15
N PHE A 23 -14.89 31.27 19.09
CA PHE A 23 -14.32 30.35 20.07
C PHE A 23 -15.31 30.17 21.23
N ASP A 24 -16.48 29.60 20.91
CA ASP A 24 -17.24 28.88 21.91
C ASP A 24 -16.33 27.68 22.29
N THR A 25 -15.46 27.90 23.24
CA THR A 25 -14.73 26.83 23.89
C THR A 25 -15.75 26.02 24.66
N LYS A 26 -16.53 25.21 23.95
CA LYS A 26 -17.01 23.99 24.56
C LYS A 26 -15.75 23.28 25.02
N ALA A 27 -15.49 23.40 26.32
CA ALA A 27 -14.56 22.50 26.99
C ALA A 27 -15.04 21.10 26.61
N ILE A 28 -14.42 20.51 25.59
CA ILE A 28 -14.65 19.13 25.21
C ILE A 28 -14.13 18.36 26.39
N ALA A 29 -15.04 17.73 27.10
CA ALA A 29 -14.69 16.82 28.20
C ALA A 29 -13.60 15.88 27.67
N ASP A 30 -12.47 15.92 28.31
CA ASP A 30 -11.32 15.06 28.06
C ASP A 30 -11.84 13.60 28.03
N GLY A 31 -11.77 12.94 26.88
CA GLY A 31 -11.87 11.49 26.81
C GLY A 31 -12.78 10.83 25.78
N THR A 32 -13.67 11.48 25.07
CA THR A 32 -14.46 10.81 24.03
C THR A 32 -13.78 10.89 22.66
N LYS A 33 -13.18 9.78 22.24
CA LYS A 33 -12.67 9.60 20.86
C LYS A 33 -13.82 9.78 19.87
N ARG A 34 -13.68 10.72 18.93
CA ARG A 34 -14.74 11.06 17.98
C ARG A 34 -14.48 10.42 16.63
N ASN A 35 -15.54 9.92 15.99
CA ASN A 35 -15.51 9.61 14.57
C ASN A 35 -15.66 10.92 13.79
N VAL A 36 -14.60 11.36 13.12
CA VAL A 36 -14.57 12.62 12.37
C VAL A 36 -14.98 12.38 10.92
N SER A 37 -15.68 13.35 10.33
CA SER A 37 -16.07 13.25 8.93
C SER A 37 -14.88 13.42 8.01
N ALA A 38 -14.67 12.44 7.14
CA ALA A 38 -13.59 12.44 6.17
C ALA A 38 -14.09 11.99 4.79
N THR A 39 -13.35 12.30 3.75
CA THR A 39 -13.64 11.92 2.36
C THR A 39 -12.38 11.40 1.69
N ILE A 40 -12.52 10.31 0.92
CA ILE A 40 -11.49 9.88 -0.03
C ILE A 40 -11.64 10.75 -1.28
N THR A 41 -10.62 11.54 -1.56
CA THR A 41 -10.60 12.47 -2.70
C THR A 41 -10.14 11.81 -3.98
N GLU A 42 -9.30 10.76 -3.88
CA GLU A 42 -8.92 9.89 -4.98
C GLU A 42 -8.74 8.46 -4.47
N LEU A 43 -9.27 7.49 -5.21
CA LEU A 43 -8.99 6.07 -5.06
C LEU A 43 -8.32 5.57 -6.33
N ARG A 44 -7.23 4.83 -6.19
CA ARG A 44 -6.49 4.23 -7.31
C ARG A 44 -5.93 2.88 -6.94
N LEU A 45 -5.84 1.98 -7.92
CA LEU A 45 -5.01 0.79 -7.81
C LEU A 45 -3.68 1.09 -8.48
N GLU A 46 -2.59 0.71 -7.81
CA GLU A 46 -1.22 0.97 -8.28
C GLU A 46 -0.48 -0.35 -8.44
N ASN A 47 0.36 -0.44 -9.46
CA ASN A 47 1.25 -1.59 -9.62
C ASN A 47 2.30 -1.64 -8.47
N PRO A 48 3.07 -2.73 -8.32
CA PRO A 48 4.04 -2.86 -7.24
C PRO A 48 5.15 -1.80 -7.17
N ILE A 49 5.32 -0.99 -8.22
CA ILE A 49 6.26 0.15 -8.24
C ILE A 49 5.58 1.50 -7.91
N GLY A 50 4.30 1.50 -7.53
CA GLY A 50 3.57 2.70 -7.10
C GLY A 50 3.02 3.57 -8.23
N THR A 51 2.84 3.01 -9.43
CA THR A 51 2.24 3.73 -10.57
C THR A 51 0.79 3.34 -10.73
N LYS A 52 -0.10 4.32 -10.94
CA LYS A 52 -1.53 4.10 -11.20
C LYS A 52 -1.72 3.13 -12.37
N ALA A 53 -2.46 2.07 -12.12
CA ALA A 53 -2.71 1.02 -13.08
C ALA A 53 -4.06 1.22 -13.78
N THR A 54 -4.07 1.06 -15.09
CA THR A 54 -5.28 0.97 -15.92
C THR A 54 -5.65 -0.48 -16.23
N GLU A 55 -4.67 -1.37 -16.12
CA GLU A 55 -4.80 -2.81 -16.29
C GLU A 55 -3.93 -3.54 -15.26
N LEU A 56 -4.46 -4.60 -14.65
CA LEU A 56 -3.75 -5.47 -13.70
C LEU A 56 -4.09 -6.92 -13.96
N ASN A 57 -3.08 -7.77 -13.78
CA ASN A 57 -3.29 -9.21 -13.90
C ASN A 57 -3.99 -9.76 -12.65
N LYS A 58 -4.98 -10.65 -12.83
CA LYS A 58 -5.79 -11.23 -11.73
C LYS A 58 -4.97 -11.93 -10.64
N ASN A 59 -3.77 -12.41 -10.98
CA ASN A 59 -2.89 -13.10 -10.03
C ASN A 59 -1.82 -12.19 -9.42
N SER A 60 -1.70 -10.96 -9.89
CA SER A 60 -0.72 -10.01 -9.38
C SER A 60 -1.17 -9.39 -8.06
N SER A 61 -0.19 -9.07 -7.23
CA SER A 61 -0.38 -8.15 -6.12
C SER A 61 -0.25 -6.71 -6.61
N PHE A 62 -0.90 -5.81 -5.91
CA PHE A 62 -0.93 -4.38 -6.21
C PHE A 62 -1.14 -3.58 -4.94
N TYR A 63 -1.07 -2.26 -5.02
CA TYR A 63 -1.45 -1.36 -3.94
C TYR A 63 -2.85 -0.78 -4.18
N VAL A 64 -3.63 -0.71 -3.11
CA VAL A 64 -4.79 0.18 -3.01
C VAL A 64 -4.27 1.47 -2.42
N ALA A 65 -4.33 2.54 -3.18
CA ALA A 65 -3.85 3.86 -2.78
C ALA A 65 -5.00 4.85 -2.75
N MET A 66 -5.01 5.69 -1.73
CA MET A 66 -6.07 6.65 -1.46
C MET A 66 -5.48 7.98 -1.04
N ASP A 67 -6.06 9.06 -1.54
CA ASP A 67 -5.90 10.39 -0.99
C ASP A 67 -7.14 10.73 -0.16
N TRP A 68 -6.95 11.29 1.01
CA TRP A 68 -8.04 11.59 1.94
C TRP A 68 -7.91 12.98 2.55
N LYS A 69 -9.04 13.52 3.01
CA LYS A 69 -9.09 14.76 3.79
C LYS A 69 -10.19 14.69 4.84
N VAL A 70 -10.02 15.42 5.92
CA VAL A 70 -11.10 15.77 6.87
C VAL A 70 -12.00 16.80 6.20
N ASP A 71 -13.31 16.61 6.26
CA ASP A 71 -14.27 17.38 5.48
C ASP A 71 -14.37 18.85 5.91
N ASN A 72 -14.37 19.09 7.20
CA ASN A 72 -14.30 20.45 7.72
C ASN A 72 -12.83 20.90 7.84
N PRO A 73 -12.38 21.84 7.00
CA PRO A 73 -10.98 22.27 7.04
C PRO A 73 -10.59 22.95 8.36
N ASN A 74 -11.58 23.46 9.09
CA ASN A 74 -11.37 24.12 10.39
C ASN A 74 -11.65 23.18 11.58
N GLU A 75 -11.82 21.88 11.34
CA GLU A 75 -12.04 20.89 12.40
C GLU A 75 -10.83 20.85 13.34
N ILE A 76 -11.08 21.04 14.63
CA ILE A 76 -10.07 20.85 15.67
C ILE A 76 -10.03 19.38 16.02
N LEU A 77 -8.94 18.72 15.67
CA LEU A 77 -8.71 17.31 15.96
C LEU A 77 -7.92 17.13 17.24
N ASN A 78 -8.29 16.10 17.99
CA ASN A 78 -7.64 15.71 19.23
C ASN A 78 -7.02 14.30 19.11
N GLU A 79 -6.15 13.98 20.03
CA GLU A 79 -5.61 12.63 20.18
C GLU A 79 -6.74 11.62 20.39
N GLY A 80 -6.75 10.56 19.60
CA GLY A 80 -7.76 9.52 19.62
C GLY A 80 -8.96 9.76 18.72
N ASP A 81 -9.12 10.94 18.13
CA ASP A 81 -10.11 11.16 17.05
C ASP A 81 -9.75 10.25 15.87
N TYR A 82 -10.76 9.75 15.15
CA TYR A 82 -10.56 8.73 14.11
C TYR A 82 -11.58 8.85 12.98
N PHE A 83 -11.30 8.19 11.87
CA PHE A 83 -12.28 7.84 10.85
C PHE A 83 -12.06 6.42 10.35
N ASP A 84 -13.10 5.79 9.85
CA ASP A 84 -13.09 4.44 9.33
C ASP A 84 -13.27 4.43 7.81
N ILE A 85 -12.53 3.56 7.13
CA ILE A 85 -12.63 3.29 5.70
C ILE A 85 -13.09 1.86 5.54
N ASP A 86 -14.26 1.63 4.97
CA ASP A 86 -14.75 0.31 4.62
C ASP A 86 -14.14 -0.14 3.27
N LEU A 87 -13.54 -1.32 3.26
CA LEU A 87 -12.85 -1.90 2.11
C LEU A 87 -13.76 -2.90 1.38
N PRO A 88 -13.72 -2.97 0.03
CA PRO A 88 -14.64 -3.78 -0.75
C PRO A 88 -14.31 -5.28 -0.71
N ASP A 89 -15.34 -6.12 -0.80
CA ASP A 89 -15.22 -7.57 -0.89
C ASP A 89 -14.61 -8.06 -2.23
N SER A 90 -14.46 -7.16 -3.20
CA SER A 90 -13.74 -7.44 -4.45
C SER A 90 -12.22 -7.51 -4.27
N LEU A 91 -11.71 -7.13 -3.11
CA LEU A 91 -10.30 -7.15 -2.74
C LEU A 91 -10.03 -8.06 -1.55
N ARG A 92 -8.81 -8.57 -1.48
CA ARG A 92 -8.30 -9.37 -0.37
C ARG A 92 -7.02 -8.73 0.18
N PHE A 93 -6.88 -8.79 1.51
CA PHE A 93 -5.77 -8.19 2.26
C PHE A 93 -5.06 -9.22 3.14
N PRO A 94 -4.51 -10.30 2.58
CA PRO A 94 -3.91 -11.36 3.40
C PRO A 94 -2.64 -10.86 4.10
N PRO A 95 -2.32 -11.43 5.28
CA PRO A 95 -1.04 -11.20 5.94
C PRO A 95 0.13 -11.45 4.99
N GLY A 96 1.18 -10.60 5.06
CA GLY A 96 2.32 -10.65 4.15
C GLY A 96 2.15 -9.83 2.86
N TYR A 97 0.93 -9.48 2.49
CA TYR A 97 0.63 -8.51 1.43
C TYR A 97 0.16 -7.17 2.01
N ALA A 98 -0.72 -7.19 3.00
CA ALA A 98 -1.19 -6.00 3.69
C ALA A 98 -0.68 -5.98 5.12
N GLN A 99 0.08 -4.96 5.48
CA GLN A 99 0.50 -4.71 6.86
C GLN A 99 -0.71 -4.27 7.68
N GLU A 100 -0.85 -4.79 8.91
CA GLU A 100 -2.00 -4.52 9.78
C GLU A 100 -1.94 -3.14 10.41
N ASP A 101 -0.78 -2.82 11.01
CA ASP A 101 -0.56 -1.54 11.66
C ASP A 101 0.53 -0.75 10.94
N PHE A 102 0.25 0.50 10.61
CA PHE A 102 1.25 1.37 9.97
C PHE A 102 1.06 2.84 10.33
N PRO A 103 2.17 3.61 10.38
CA PRO A 103 2.10 5.02 10.68
C PRO A 103 1.68 5.86 9.46
N LEU A 104 1.02 6.99 9.74
CA LEU A 104 0.84 8.08 8.79
C LEU A 104 1.69 9.26 9.30
N THR A 105 2.61 9.73 8.46
CA THR A 105 3.61 10.73 8.86
C THR A 105 3.49 12.01 8.06
N ASP A 106 3.94 13.12 8.65
CA ASP A 106 4.10 14.39 7.93
C ASP A 106 5.42 14.41 7.11
N SER A 107 5.67 15.52 6.42
CA SER A 107 6.89 15.73 5.61
C SER A 107 8.18 15.65 6.42
N ASN A 108 8.12 15.83 7.73
CA ASN A 108 9.26 15.75 8.64
C ASN A 108 9.39 14.37 9.29
N SER A 109 8.63 13.36 8.80
CA SER A 109 8.58 12.00 9.35
C SER A 109 7.99 11.91 10.76
N ASN A 110 7.33 12.95 11.26
CA ASN A 110 6.61 12.87 12.52
C ASN A 110 5.33 12.08 12.33
N ARG A 111 5.08 11.10 13.18
CA ARG A 111 3.82 10.34 13.17
C ARG A 111 2.67 11.25 13.61
N ILE A 112 1.68 11.43 12.74
CA ILE A 112 0.49 12.25 12.97
C ILE A 112 -0.72 11.37 13.26
N ALA A 113 -0.77 10.20 12.66
CA ALA A 113 -1.83 9.22 12.86
C ALA A 113 -1.28 7.79 12.74
N SER A 114 -2.12 6.83 13.09
CA SER A 114 -1.89 5.40 12.86
C SER A 114 -3.07 4.83 12.09
N ALA A 115 -2.80 3.95 11.18
CA ALA A 115 -3.82 3.16 10.51
C ALA A 115 -3.77 1.72 11.01
N HIS A 116 -4.95 1.14 11.30
CA HIS A 116 -5.12 -0.25 11.69
C HIS A 116 -6.09 -0.93 10.73
N LEU A 117 -5.66 -2.03 10.12
CA LEU A 117 -6.47 -2.86 9.21
C LEU A 117 -7.12 -4.02 9.98
N THR A 118 -8.44 -3.99 10.09
CA THR A 118 -9.24 -5.16 10.49
C THR A 118 -9.73 -5.87 9.24
N ARG A 119 -9.24 -7.09 9.01
CA ARG A 119 -9.59 -7.88 7.83
C ARG A 119 -10.96 -8.50 7.96
N GLY A 120 -11.70 -8.58 6.86
CA GLY A 120 -12.90 -9.38 6.78
C GLY A 120 -12.62 -10.89 6.78
N PRO A 121 -13.66 -11.73 6.81
CA PRO A 121 -13.53 -13.18 6.73
C PRO A 121 -12.68 -13.60 5.52
N GLU A 122 -11.83 -14.60 5.69
CA GLU A 122 -10.91 -15.10 4.64
C GLU A 122 -9.99 -14.01 4.04
N ASN A 123 -9.77 -12.92 4.78
CA ASN A 123 -9.06 -11.72 4.36
C ASN A 123 -9.73 -10.94 3.22
N VAL A 124 -11.03 -11.14 3.00
CA VAL A 124 -11.83 -10.44 1.98
C VAL A 124 -12.38 -9.16 2.58
N GLY A 125 -12.17 -8.03 1.91
CA GLY A 125 -12.61 -6.74 2.41
C GLY A 125 -12.07 -6.40 3.79
N GLY A 126 -12.84 -5.64 4.53
CA GLY A 126 -12.51 -5.26 5.91
C GLY A 126 -12.63 -3.78 6.16
N LYS A 127 -11.90 -3.29 7.15
CA LYS A 127 -11.96 -1.89 7.59
C LYS A 127 -10.58 -1.37 7.95
N ILE A 128 -10.26 -0.15 7.55
CA ILE A 128 -9.09 0.58 8.06
C ILE A 128 -9.60 1.66 9.02
N ARG A 129 -9.07 1.68 10.23
CA ARG A 129 -9.25 2.80 11.15
C ARG A 129 -8.02 3.68 11.15
N VAL A 130 -8.19 4.95 10.83
CA VAL A 130 -7.16 5.98 10.97
C VAL A 130 -7.40 6.72 12.29
N THR A 131 -6.46 6.65 13.21
CA THR A 131 -6.54 7.30 14.54
C THR A 131 -5.46 8.35 14.65
N PHE A 132 -5.83 9.59 14.95
CA PHE A 132 -4.91 10.70 15.14
C PHE A 132 -4.22 10.61 16.52
N ASN A 133 -2.96 11.04 16.57
CA ASN A 133 -2.22 11.16 17.82
C ASN A 133 -2.06 12.64 18.24
N ASN A 134 -1.34 12.88 19.32
CA ASN A 134 -1.16 14.22 19.90
C ASN A 134 -0.51 15.22 18.93
N ASN A 135 0.27 14.78 17.94
CA ASN A 135 0.91 15.66 16.95
C ASN A 135 -0.07 16.29 15.95
N ILE A 136 -1.37 15.90 16.00
CA ILE A 136 -2.43 16.54 15.22
C ILE A 136 -2.87 17.89 15.78
N LYS A 137 -2.58 18.16 17.06
CA LYS A 137 -2.95 19.43 17.71
C LYS A 137 -2.43 20.63 16.92
N ASN A 138 -3.23 21.69 16.87
CA ASN A 138 -2.94 22.93 16.17
C ASN A 138 -2.77 22.78 14.64
N LYS A 139 -3.28 21.68 14.05
CA LYS A 139 -3.36 21.52 12.60
C LYS A 139 -4.81 21.65 12.14
N TYR A 140 -4.99 22.33 11.03
CA TYR A 140 -6.27 22.45 10.33
C TYR A 140 -6.12 22.03 8.87
N ASN A 141 -7.20 21.91 8.13
CA ASN A 141 -7.20 21.43 6.75
C ASN A 141 -6.44 20.09 6.62
N VAL A 142 -6.76 19.17 7.52
CA VAL A 142 -6.03 17.91 7.68
C VAL A 142 -6.32 16.98 6.52
N ARG A 143 -5.26 16.48 5.90
CA ARG A 143 -5.31 15.61 4.71
C ARG A 143 -4.10 14.70 4.66
N GLY A 144 -4.17 13.69 3.80
CA GLY A 144 -3.04 12.79 3.61
C GLY A 144 -3.27 11.76 2.53
N THR A 145 -2.40 10.79 2.51
CA THR A 145 -2.45 9.63 1.63
C THR A 145 -2.44 8.35 2.45
N LEU A 146 -2.87 7.25 1.85
CA LEU A 146 -2.81 5.94 2.44
C LEU A 146 -2.64 4.91 1.32
N TYR A 147 -1.77 3.92 1.52
CA TYR A 147 -1.65 2.80 0.61
C TYR A 147 -1.43 1.49 1.38
N LEU A 148 -1.95 0.40 0.83
CA LEU A 148 -1.75 -0.94 1.38
C LEU A 148 -1.75 -1.98 0.25
N GLY A 149 -0.98 -3.05 0.44
CA GLY A 149 -0.92 -4.15 -0.51
C GLY A 149 -2.22 -4.95 -0.53
N ALA A 150 -2.62 -5.40 -1.71
CA ALA A 150 -3.85 -6.16 -1.92
C ALA A 150 -3.71 -7.21 -3.03
N LEU A 151 -4.66 -8.12 -3.04
CA LEU A 151 -4.94 -9.08 -4.12
C LEU A 151 -6.39 -8.94 -4.55
N PHE A 152 -6.72 -9.38 -5.77
CA PHE A 152 -8.11 -9.50 -6.18
C PHE A 152 -8.82 -10.64 -5.44
N ASN A 153 -10.08 -10.44 -5.09
CA ASN A 153 -10.98 -11.54 -4.78
C ASN A 153 -11.42 -12.19 -6.09
N LYS A 154 -10.82 -13.34 -6.39
CA LYS A 154 -11.00 -14.04 -7.68
C LYS A 154 -12.41 -14.54 -7.93
N THR A 155 -13.24 -14.65 -6.89
CA THR A 155 -14.61 -15.17 -7.00
C THR A 155 -15.58 -14.14 -7.56
N VAL A 156 -15.29 -12.84 -7.39
CA VAL A 156 -16.17 -11.73 -7.83
C VAL A 156 -15.55 -10.88 -8.92
N THR A 157 -14.25 -11.01 -9.17
CA THR A 157 -13.54 -10.23 -10.20
C THR A 157 -13.72 -10.89 -11.57
N VAL A 158 -14.18 -10.12 -12.55
CA VAL A 158 -14.47 -10.60 -13.91
C VAL A 158 -13.25 -10.43 -14.82
N ASP A 159 -12.86 -11.52 -15.47
CA ASP A 159 -11.67 -11.58 -16.32
C ASP A 159 -11.85 -10.80 -17.62
N ASN A 160 -10.78 -10.16 -18.08
CA ASN A 160 -10.66 -9.39 -19.32
C ASN A 160 -11.67 -8.24 -19.47
N GLN A 161 -12.23 -7.78 -18.34
CA GLN A 161 -13.20 -6.69 -18.28
C GLN A 161 -12.77 -5.59 -17.31
N GLN A 162 -13.42 -4.45 -17.44
CA GLN A 162 -13.36 -3.38 -16.45
C GLN A 162 -14.07 -3.81 -15.17
N ASN A 163 -13.37 -3.72 -14.05
CA ASN A 163 -13.92 -3.98 -12.73
C ASN A 163 -13.87 -2.69 -11.91
N THR A 164 -14.94 -2.38 -11.21
CA THR A 164 -15.04 -1.19 -10.35
C THR A 164 -14.76 -1.59 -8.90
N PHE A 165 -13.87 -0.85 -8.26
CA PHE A 165 -13.49 -1.01 -6.86
C PHE A 165 -13.91 0.24 -6.11
N SER A 166 -14.53 0.08 -4.94
CA SER A 166 -15.10 1.19 -4.18
C SER A 166 -14.77 1.06 -2.70
N VAL A 167 -14.42 2.17 -2.08
CA VAL A 167 -14.30 2.29 -0.62
C VAL A 167 -15.36 3.25 -0.08
N VAL A 168 -15.71 3.11 1.19
CA VAL A 168 -16.74 3.97 1.82
C VAL A 168 -16.17 4.58 3.10
N VAL A 169 -16.32 5.90 3.25
CA VAL A 169 -15.97 6.64 4.47
C VAL A 169 -17.14 7.52 4.85
N ASN A 170 -17.63 7.38 6.08
CA ASN A 170 -18.79 8.16 6.57
C ASN A 170 -20.00 8.14 5.61
N GLY A 171 -20.27 7.00 4.96
CA GLY A 171 -21.34 6.84 3.96
C GLY A 171 -21.05 7.44 2.57
N LYS A 172 -19.90 8.06 2.35
CA LYS A 172 -19.46 8.59 1.05
C LYS A 172 -18.58 7.55 0.34
N GLN A 173 -18.92 7.27 -0.92
CA GLN A 173 -18.22 6.30 -1.75
C GLN A 173 -17.19 6.99 -2.65
N ALA A 174 -15.99 6.43 -2.72
CA ALA A 174 -15.00 6.72 -3.75
C ALA A 174 -14.72 5.46 -4.55
N SER A 175 -14.59 5.60 -5.88
CA SER A 175 -14.46 4.45 -6.79
C SER A 175 -13.35 4.65 -7.80
N THR A 176 -12.78 3.54 -8.24
CA THR A 176 -11.84 3.47 -9.37
C THR A 176 -12.16 2.25 -10.22
N THR A 177 -11.79 2.29 -11.50
CA THR A 177 -12.04 1.20 -12.45
C THR A 177 -10.72 0.76 -13.08
N VAL A 178 -10.49 -0.54 -13.10
CA VAL A 178 -9.29 -1.16 -13.66
C VAL A 178 -9.69 -2.39 -14.48
N LYS A 179 -9.08 -2.57 -15.65
CA LYS A 179 -9.21 -3.80 -16.42
C LYS A 179 -8.43 -4.91 -15.74
N VAL A 180 -9.13 -6.00 -15.38
CA VAL A 180 -8.49 -7.18 -14.79
C VAL A 180 -8.29 -8.22 -15.88
N THR A 181 -7.03 -8.60 -16.12
CA THR A 181 -6.69 -9.57 -17.16
C THR A 181 -6.44 -10.96 -16.60
N LYS A 182 -6.87 -11.96 -17.33
CA LYS A 182 -6.56 -13.36 -17.04
C LYS A 182 -5.14 -13.67 -17.53
N ILE A 183 -4.37 -14.43 -16.74
CA ILE A 183 -3.15 -15.05 -17.26
C ILE A 183 -3.54 -16.26 -18.09
N THR A 184 -3.15 -16.27 -19.34
CA THR A 184 -2.91 -17.49 -20.10
C THR A 184 -1.42 -17.79 -19.99
N LYS A 185 -1.04 -18.91 -19.39
CA LYS A 185 0.35 -19.36 -19.46
C LYS A 185 0.67 -19.70 -20.91
N PRO A 186 1.79 -19.21 -21.45
CA PRO A 186 2.25 -19.64 -22.77
C PRO A 186 2.40 -21.17 -22.80
N ALA A 187 1.85 -21.82 -23.83
CA ALA A 187 1.89 -23.27 -23.97
C ALA A 187 3.33 -23.82 -24.03
N ASP A 188 4.31 -23.00 -24.40
CA ASP A 188 5.74 -23.32 -24.49
C ASP A 188 6.50 -23.12 -23.18
N GLN A 189 5.82 -22.71 -22.10
CA GLN A 189 6.50 -22.40 -20.82
C GLN A 189 6.97 -23.66 -20.11
N VAL A 190 8.27 -23.72 -19.80
CA VAL A 190 8.89 -24.82 -19.06
C VAL A 190 9.02 -24.53 -17.58
N LEU A 191 9.26 -23.27 -17.22
CA LEU A 191 9.60 -22.90 -15.86
C LEU A 191 8.90 -21.59 -15.48
N THR A 192 8.30 -21.54 -14.29
CA THR A 192 7.81 -20.32 -13.66
C THR A 192 8.23 -20.27 -12.22
N LYS A 193 8.25 -19.08 -11.62
CA LYS A 193 8.60 -18.90 -10.22
C LYS A 193 7.90 -17.69 -9.62
N TRP A 194 7.50 -17.80 -8.37
CA TRP A 194 7.05 -16.69 -7.54
C TRP A 194 7.36 -16.94 -6.07
N GLY A 195 7.31 -15.88 -5.27
CA GLY A 195 7.50 -15.92 -3.83
C GLY A 195 6.42 -15.13 -3.11
N ALA A 196 6.08 -15.56 -1.92
CA ALA A 196 5.17 -14.87 -1.02
C ALA A 196 5.67 -14.94 0.41
N ARG A 197 5.31 -13.97 1.23
CA ARG A 197 5.61 -14.01 2.66
C ARG A 197 4.96 -15.24 3.30
N THR A 198 5.73 -16.00 4.08
CA THR A 198 5.19 -17.13 4.82
C THR A 198 4.26 -16.64 5.93
N THR A 199 3.07 -17.22 5.98
CA THR A 199 2.08 -16.98 7.04
C THR A 199 1.73 -18.29 7.70
N GLU A 200 1.76 -18.32 9.03
CA GLU A 200 1.40 -19.48 9.84
C GLU A 200 0.55 -19.02 11.00
N ASN A 201 -0.61 -19.66 11.20
CA ASN A 201 -1.60 -19.30 12.23
C ASN A 201 -1.97 -17.79 12.21
N GLY A 202 -2.10 -17.21 11.02
CA GLY A 202 -2.40 -15.79 10.84
C GLY A 202 -1.23 -14.83 11.08
N GLN A 203 -0.07 -15.33 11.49
CA GLN A 203 1.12 -14.52 11.74
C GLN A 203 2.11 -14.59 10.58
N THR A 204 2.63 -13.44 10.16
CA THR A 204 3.67 -13.34 9.16
C THR A 204 5.02 -13.73 9.77
N LYS A 205 5.72 -14.70 9.16
CA LYS A 205 7.04 -15.16 9.57
C LYS A 205 8.15 -14.39 8.85
N ASN A 206 9.34 -14.37 9.39
CA ASN A 206 10.54 -13.88 8.70
C ASN A 206 11.07 -14.88 7.67
N GLU A 207 10.18 -15.34 6.81
CA GLU A 207 10.40 -16.32 5.77
C GLU A 207 9.66 -15.95 4.49
N VAL A 208 10.21 -16.34 3.34
CA VAL A 208 9.53 -16.32 2.05
C VAL A 208 9.29 -17.76 1.59
N SER A 209 8.04 -18.07 1.29
CA SER A 209 7.66 -19.33 0.62
C SER A 209 7.77 -19.13 -0.88
N TRP A 210 8.59 -19.94 -1.52
CA TRP A 210 8.82 -19.96 -2.95
C TRP A 210 8.06 -21.12 -3.59
N THR A 211 7.56 -20.87 -4.79
CA THR A 211 6.97 -21.91 -5.64
C THR A 211 7.54 -21.77 -7.04
N ALA A 212 7.94 -22.90 -7.62
CA ALA A 212 8.29 -23.00 -9.02
C ALA A 212 7.48 -24.12 -9.66
N ASP A 213 6.82 -23.81 -10.79
CA ASP A 213 6.18 -24.81 -11.63
C ASP A 213 7.16 -25.22 -12.74
N VAL A 214 7.37 -26.51 -12.89
CA VAL A 214 8.36 -27.09 -13.79
C VAL A 214 7.66 -27.94 -14.84
N ASN A 215 8.10 -27.75 -16.09
CA ASN A 215 7.66 -28.52 -17.25
C ASN A 215 6.17 -28.37 -17.62
N TYR A 216 5.64 -27.16 -17.55
CA TYR A 216 4.26 -26.89 -17.95
C TYR A 216 3.96 -27.38 -19.38
N ARG A 217 4.89 -27.16 -20.33
CA ARG A 217 4.75 -27.60 -21.75
C ARG A 217 4.90 -29.11 -21.97
N GLN A 218 5.19 -29.91 -20.94
CA GLN A 218 5.39 -31.36 -21.04
C GLN A 218 6.53 -31.76 -22.00
N ALA A 219 7.62 -30.97 -21.99
CA ALA A 219 8.85 -31.35 -22.70
C ALA A 219 9.42 -32.66 -22.14
N ASN A 220 10.13 -33.42 -22.97
CA ASN A 220 10.80 -34.65 -22.53
C ASN A 220 12.04 -34.30 -21.71
N LEU A 221 11.92 -34.35 -20.41
CA LEU A 221 13.03 -34.07 -19.47
C LEU A 221 13.97 -35.27 -19.36
N LYS A 222 15.11 -35.22 -20.05
CA LYS A 222 16.20 -36.18 -19.89
C LYS A 222 17.40 -35.51 -19.25
N ASN A 223 18.05 -36.21 -18.31
CA ASN A 223 19.18 -35.70 -17.55
C ASN A 223 18.88 -34.30 -16.97
N ALA A 224 17.66 -34.09 -16.49
CA ALA A 224 17.22 -32.77 -16.04
C ALA A 224 17.84 -32.40 -14.72
N VAL A 225 18.35 -31.17 -14.65
CA VAL A 225 18.93 -30.57 -13.45
C VAL A 225 18.23 -29.21 -13.19
N ILE A 226 17.75 -29.05 -11.98
CA ILE A 226 17.21 -27.77 -11.50
C ILE A 226 18.29 -27.13 -10.62
N THR A 227 18.62 -25.88 -10.88
CA THR A 227 19.50 -25.08 -10.02
C THR A 227 18.81 -23.78 -9.62
N ASP A 228 19.17 -23.28 -8.46
CA ASP A 228 18.59 -22.04 -7.95
C ASP A 228 19.64 -21.25 -7.17
N SER A 229 19.59 -19.94 -7.24
CA SER A 229 20.52 -19.06 -6.53
C SER A 229 19.80 -17.84 -5.93
N LEU A 230 20.13 -17.53 -4.69
CA LEU A 230 19.57 -16.46 -3.89
C LEU A 230 20.56 -15.31 -3.75
N THR A 231 20.11 -14.09 -4.01
CA THR A 231 20.87 -12.86 -3.78
C THR A 231 20.11 -11.97 -2.80
N GLY A 232 20.79 -11.41 -1.82
CA GLY A 232 20.23 -10.58 -0.75
C GLY A 232 20.36 -11.26 0.62
N GLN A 233 19.67 -10.71 1.62
CA GLN A 233 19.70 -11.19 3.00
C GLN A 233 18.65 -12.29 3.21
N GLY A 234 19.06 -13.52 3.05
CA GLY A 234 18.25 -14.72 3.24
C GLY A 234 19.03 -15.97 2.89
N GLU A 235 18.60 -17.12 3.38
CA GLU A 235 19.20 -18.45 3.16
C GLU A 235 18.10 -19.47 2.95
N TYR A 236 18.36 -20.52 2.16
CA TYR A 236 17.41 -21.62 2.04
C TYR A 236 17.26 -22.35 3.38
N ILE A 237 16.03 -22.80 3.64
CA ILE A 237 15.68 -23.65 4.78
C ILE A 237 15.61 -25.09 4.25
N PRO A 238 16.65 -25.93 4.43
CA PRO A 238 16.76 -27.26 3.80
C PRO A 238 15.57 -28.18 4.07
N SER A 239 15.03 -28.14 5.28
CA SER A 239 13.87 -28.97 5.69
C SER A 239 12.55 -28.60 5.03
N SER A 240 12.49 -27.50 4.29
CA SER A 240 11.25 -26.97 3.69
C SER A 240 10.99 -27.40 2.26
N PHE A 241 11.93 -28.15 1.65
CA PHE A 241 11.86 -28.51 0.24
C PHE A 241 10.88 -29.65 -0.02
N LYS A 242 10.02 -29.43 -1.03
CA LYS A 242 9.09 -30.42 -1.53
C LYS A 242 9.00 -30.31 -3.05
N LEU A 243 9.32 -31.40 -3.74
CA LEU A 243 9.11 -31.54 -5.18
C LEU A 243 7.98 -32.58 -5.39
N GLN A 244 6.92 -32.19 -6.05
CA GLN A 244 5.75 -33.04 -6.23
C GLN A 244 5.32 -33.06 -7.69
N LYS A 245 4.98 -34.24 -8.22
CA LYS A 245 4.33 -34.37 -9.52
C LYS A 245 2.95 -33.71 -9.45
N VAL A 246 2.59 -32.97 -10.49
CA VAL A 246 1.30 -32.28 -10.59
C VAL A 246 0.76 -32.36 -12.02
N VAL A 247 -0.52 -32.02 -12.19
CA VAL A 247 -1.13 -31.74 -13.50
C VAL A 247 -1.61 -30.30 -13.49
N PHE A 248 -1.21 -29.53 -14.49
CA PHE A 248 -1.66 -28.15 -14.64
C PHE A 248 -2.79 -28.05 -15.69
N ASN A 249 -3.76 -27.20 -15.42
CA ASN A 249 -4.73 -26.78 -16.44
C ASN A 249 -4.15 -25.66 -17.34
N ASP A 250 -4.91 -25.22 -18.34
CA ASP A 250 -4.52 -24.16 -19.29
C ASP A 250 -4.22 -22.79 -18.62
N GLU A 251 -4.68 -22.60 -17.40
CA GLU A 251 -4.41 -21.41 -16.59
C GLU A 251 -3.11 -21.54 -15.77
N GLY A 252 -2.48 -22.72 -15.79
CA GLY A 252 -1.31 -23.05 -15.00
C GLY A 252 -1.61 -23.28 -13.52
N THR A 253 -2.88 -23.57 -13.19
CA THR A 253 -3.27 -24.01 -11.85
C THR A 253 -3.05 -25.51 -11.73
N ALA A 254 -2.40 -25.97 -10.65
CA ALA A 254 -2.29 -27.40 -10.36
C ALA A 254 -3.66 -27.94 -9.97
N THR A 255 -4.19 -28.85 -10.76
CA THR A 255 -5.50 -29.48 -10.58
C THR A 255 -5.44 -30.87 -9.97
N SER A 256 -4.27 -31.50 -10.03
CA SER A 256 -4.01 -32.81 -9.43
C SER A 256 -2.60 -32.85 -8.85
N TYR A 257 -2.45 -33.56 -7.74
CA TYR A 257 -1.18 -33.77 -7.06
C TYR A 257 -0.90 -35.26 -6.97
N GLY A 258 0.23 -35.67 -7.57
CA GLY A 258 0.73 -37.03 -7.55
C GLY A 258 1.83 -37.24 -6.49
N ASP A 259 2.77 -38.14 -6.81
CA ASP A 259 3.83 -38.54 -5.89
C ASP A 259 4.78 -37.40 -5.53
N ILE A 260 5.24 -37.40 -4.27
CA ILE A 260 6.34 -36.57 -3.83
C ILE A 260 7.64 -37.26 -4.26
N VAL A 261 8.52 -36.50 -4.91
CA VAL A 261 9.85 -36.97 -5.31
C VAL A 261 10.77 -37.03 -4.08
N ASP A 262 11.39 -38.13 -3.83
CA ASP A 262 12.43 -38.24 -2.82
C ASP A 262 13.64 -37.38 -3.20
N LEU A 263 13.97 -36.41 -2.37
CA LEU A 263 15.04 -35.44 -2.57
C LEU A 263 16.32 -35.82 -1.78
N THR A 264 16.31 -36.88 -0.98
CA THR A 264 17.41 -37.25 -0.05
C THR A 264 18.77 -37.33 -0.74
N THR A 265 18.81 -37.91 -1.94
CA THR A 265 20.07 -38.07 -2.73
C THR A 265 20.15 -37.11 -3.93
N LYS A 266 19.07 -36.34 -4.19
CA LYS A 266 18.94 -35.49 -5.38
C LYS A 266 19.22 -34.01 -5.09
N LEU A 267 18.99 -33.56 -3.86
CA LEU A 267 19.12 -32.16 -3.45
C LEU A 267 20.48 -31.94 -2.78
N THR A 268 21.22 -30.98 -3.28
CA THR A 268 22.46 -30.51 -2.69
C THR A 268 22.45 -28.99 -2.52
N PHE A 269 23.06 -28.50 -1.45
CA PHE A 269 23.24 -27.08 -1.18
C PHE A 269 24.69 -26.70 -1.32
N ASP A 270 24.94 -25.47 -1.69
CA ASP A 270 26.24 -24.88 -1.88
C ASP A 270 26.25 -23.42 -1.41
N ASN A 271 27.44 -22.84 -1.26
CA ASN A 271 27.63 -21.43 -0.95
C ASN A 271 26.86 -20.97 0.30
N GLY A 272 26.94 -21.70 1.40
CA GLY A 272 26.26 -21.32 2.68
C GLY A 272 24.76 -21.26 2.57
N ASN A 273 24.14 -22.23 1.92
CA ASN A 273 22.70 -22.26 1.65
C ASN A 273 22.19 -21.07 0.82
N LYS A 274 23.01 -20.54 -0.08
CA LYS A 274 22.64 -19.50 -1.05
C LYS A 274 22.36 -20.05 -2.45
N SER A 275 22.69 -21.31 -2.71
CA SER A 275 22.37 -22.03 -3.94
C SER A 275 21.97 -23.46 -3.64
N PHE A 276 21.18 -24.03 -4.54
CA PHE A 276 20.92 -25.48 -4.52
C PHE A 276 20.88 -26.06 -5.92
N LYS A 277 21.06 -27.38 -5.97
CA LYS A 277 20.93 -28.21 -7.16
C LYS A 277 20.01 -29.39 -6.84
N ILE A 278 19.06 -29.67 -7.73
CA ILE A 278 18.28 -30.92 -7.72
C ILE A 278 18.59 -31.68 -8.99
N ASP A 279 19.17 -32.87 -8.85
CA ASP A 279 19.36 -33.81 -9.94
C ASP A 279 18.03 -34.57 -10.14
N LEU A 280 17.21 -34.10 -11.06
CA LEU A 280 15.92 -34.70 -11.34
C LEU A 280 16.06 -35.97 -12.17
N GLY A 281 17.12 -36.06 -13.03
CA GLY A 281 17.35 -37.16 -13.94
C GLY A 281 16.33 -37.20 -15.09
N ASP A 282 15.85 -38.39 -15.42
CA ASP A 282 14.89 -38.60 -16.50
C ASP A 282 13.46 -38.42 -15.98
N GLY A 283 12.96 -37.19 -16.07
CA GLY A 283 11.61 -36.83 -15.66
C GLY A 283 10.49 -37.10 -16.69
N GLY A 284 10.88 -37.44 -17.93
CA GLY A 284 9.94 -37.63 -19.06
C GLY A 284 9.11 -36.38 -19.28
N THR A 285 7.83 -36.56 -19.59
CA THR A 285 6.86 -35.45 -19.78
C THR A 285 6.17 -35.00 -18.50
N SER A 286 6.58 -35.52 -17.34
CA SER A 286 5.96 -35.18 -16.06
C SER A 286 6.09 -33.70 -15.75
N GLN A 287 5.04 -33.16 -15.16
CA GLN A 287 5.00 -31.79 -14.64
C GLN A 287 5.23 -31.81 -13.12
N TYR A 288 5.89 -30.79 -12.60
CA TYR A 288 6.23 -30.74 -11.17
C TYR A 288 5.95 -29.35 -10.58
N ARG A 289 5.67 -29.34 -9.27
CA ARG A 289 5.73 -28.16 -8.42
C ARG A 289 6.81 -28.34 -7.38
N LEU A 290 7.76 -27.42 -7.37
CA LEU A 290 8.78 -27.29 -6.36
C LEU A 290 8.38 -26.20 -5.39
N THR A 291 8.29 -26.51 -4.10
CA THR A 291 8.07 -25.54 -3.03
C THR A 291 9.20 -25.61 -2.01
N TYR A 292 9.60 -24.47 -1.49
CA TYR A 292 10.64 -24.35 -0.48
C TYR A 292 10.57 -22.97 0.19
N LYS A 293 11.30 -22.80 1.27
CA LYS A 293 11.35 -21.54 2.02
C LYS A 293 12.77 -20.99 2.10
N THR A 294 12.86 -19.69 2.29
CA THR A 294 14.07 -18.99 2.71
C THR A 294 13.80 -18.18 3.96
N THR A 295 14.85 -17.92 4.75
CA THR A 295 14.80 -16.82 5.71
C THR A 295 14.65 -15.49 4.99
N TYR A 296 14.16 -14.47 5.68
CA TYR A 296 13.93 -13.15 5.11
C TYR A 296 14.09 -12.05 6.16
N VAL A 297 14.80 -11.00 5.79
CA VAL A 297 14.88 -9.78 6.59
C VAL A 297 13.84 -8.77 6.08
N ALA A 298 12.88 -8.43 6.91
CA ALA A 298 11.75 -7.56 6.54
C ALA A 298 12.22 -6.21 5.93
N GLY A 299 11.59 -5.82 4.83
CA GLY A 299 11.89 -4.58 4.11
C GLY A 299 13.08 -4.64 3.15
N THR A 300 13.85 -5.75 3.13
CA THR A 300 14.93 -5.96 2.16
C THR A 300 14.42 -6.59 0.85
N GLU A 301 15.22 -6.57 -0.20
CA GLU A 301 14.91 -7.28 -1.45
C GLU A 301 15.64 -8.63 -1.46
N LEU A 302 14.89 -9.70 -1.79
CA LEU A 302 15.45 -10.99 -2.18
C LEU A 302 15.26 -11.20 -3.67
N LYS A 303 16.36 -11.44 -4.39
CA LYS A 303 16.31 -11.88 -5.78
C LYS A 303 16.62 -13.37 -5.81
N ASN A 304 15.74 -14.14 -6.41
CA ASN A 304 15.86 -15.58 -6.50
C ASN A 304 15.74 -16.03 -7.95
N LYS A 305 16.78 -16.70 -8.45
CA LYS A 305 16.94 -17.13 -9.84
C LYS A 305 16.97 -18.65 -9.90
N ILE A 306 16.01 -19.23 -10.63
CA ILE A 306 15.91 -20.66 -10.88
C ILE A 306 16.19 -20.98 -12.34
N SER A 307 16.86 -22.09 -12.62
CA SER A 307 17.02 -22.62 -13.96
C SER A 307 16.74 -24.13 -14.01
N ILE A 308 16.36 -24.62 -15.17
CA ILE A 308 16.30 -26.03 -15.49
C ILE A 308 17.09 -26.29 -16.77
N SER A 309 17.99 -27.28 -16.72
CA SER A 309 18.75 -27.76 -17.87
C SER A 309 18.30 -29.17 -18.20
N TYR A 310 18.04 -29.49 -19.46
CA TYR A 310 17.64 -30.81 -19.96
C TYR A 310 17.94 -30.90 -21.45
N VAL A 311 18.50 -32.05 -21.91
CA VAL A 311 18.75 -32.35 -23.36
C VAL A 311 19.33 -31.16 -24.14
N GLY A 312 20.35 -30.48 -23.57
CA GLY A 312 20.98 -29.33 -24.24
C GLY A 312 20.21 -28.01 -24.21
N GLU A 313 19.01 -27.97 -23.66
CA GLU A 313 18.25 -26.77 -23.42
C GLU A 313 18.42 -26.27 -21.97
N THR A 314 18.43 -24.97 -21.79
CA THR A 314 18.38 -24.34 -20.46
C THR A 314 17.33 -23.24 -20.46
N LYS A 315 16.44 -23.26 -19.48
CA LYS A 315 15.44 -22.21 -19.22
C LYS A 315 15.69 -21.61 -17.86
N GLU A 316 15.56 -20.30 -17.75
CA GLU A 316 15.85 -19.53 -16.54
C GLU A 316 14.73 -18.55 -16.24
N VAL A 317 14.40 -18.38 -14.97
CA VAL A 317 13.44 -17.38 -14.47
C VAL A 317 14.00 -16.74 -13.19
N SER A 318 13.89 -15.42 -13.10
CA SER A 318 14.21 -14.66 -11.89
C SER A 318 12.97 -14.04 -11.31
N PHE A 319 12.86 -14.04 -9.99
CA PHE A 319 11.84 -13.35 -9.26
C PHE A 319 12.46 -12.47 -8.15
N LYS A 320 11.99 -11.25 -8.04
CA LYS A 320 12.34 -10.34 -6.95
C LYS A 320 11.21 -10.29 -5.96
N PHE A 321 11.51 -10.63 -4.73
CA PHE A 321 10.59 -10.52 -3.62
C PHE A 321 10.98 -9.33 -2.74
N LYS A 322 10.00 -8.52 -2.42
CA LYS A 322 10.07 -7.48 -1.40
C LYS A 322 8.70 -7.37 -0.76
N ASP A 323 8.67 -7.25 0.57
CA ASP A 323 7.40 -7.05 1.28
C ASP A 323 6.62 -5.89 0.68
N GLN A 324 5.34 -6.11 0.46
CA GLN A 324 4.43 -5.01 0.19
C GLN A 324 4.23 -4.22 1.48
N LYS A 325 4.57 -2.94 1.43
CA LYS A 325 4.43 -2.04 2.56
C LYS A 325 3.01 -1.47 2.59
N ALA A 326 2.54 -1.18 3.78
CA ALA A 326 1.47 -0.22 3.98
C ALA A 326 2.07 1.05 4.58
N GLY A 327 1.47 2.18 4.29
CA GLY A 327 1.94 3.45 4.80
C GLY A 327 1.07 4.59 4.29
N GLY A 328 1.49 5.80 4.57
CA GLY A 328 0.80 6.98 4.10
C GLY A 328 1.33 8.24 4.75
N THR A 329 0.68 9.34 4.39
CA THR A 329 0.97 10.64 4.97
C THR A 329 -0.26 11.16 5.72
N ALA A 330 -0.03 11.99 6.71
CA ALA A 330 -1.03 12.81 7.36
C ALA A 330 -0.40 14.14 7.72
N GLY A 331 -1.11 15.21 7.49
CA GLY A 331 -0.61 16.52 7.80
C GLY A 331 -1.71 17.56 7.67
N GLY A 332 -1.38 18.78 8.02
CA GLY A 332 -2.29 19.91 7.92
C GLY A 332 -1.52 21.21 8.04
N ASP A 333 -2.22 22.29 7.79
CA ASP A 333 -1.67 23.62 7.94
C ASP A 333 -1.56 23.95 9.44
N LEU A 334 -0.56 24.74 9.83
CA LEU A 334 -0.40 25.14 11.23
C LEU A 334 -1.41 26.23 11.60
N ALA A 335 -2.10 26.06 12.72
CA ALA A 335 -3.06 27.04 13.26
C ALA A 335 -2.41 28.39 13.62
N SER A 336 -1.08 28.43 13.73
CA SER A 336 -0.32 29.64 13.98
C SER A 336 -0.09 30.52 12.74
N LYS A 337 -0.55 30.09 11.55
CA LYS A 337 -0.44 30.92 10.34
C LYS A 337 -1.69 31.77 10.16
N ILE A 338 -1.47 33.06 9.98
CA ILE A 338 -2.52 34.00 9.56
C ILE A 338 -2.41 34.14 8.04
N LYS A 339 -3.50 33.87 7.32
CA LYS A 339 -3.59 34.16 5.89
C LYS A 339 -4.22 35.55 5.73
N LEU A 340 -3.46 36.49 5.20
CA LEU A 340 -3.97 37.80 4.81
C LEU A 340 -4.29 37.77 3.32
N ILE A 341 -5.53 38.12 2.96
CA ILE A 341 -5.98 38.24 1.57
C ILE A 341 -6.43 39.68 1.38
N LYS A 342 -5.86 40.37 0.42
CA LYS A 342 -6.32 41.68 -0.03
C LYS A 342 -7.25 41.45 -1.22
N VAL A 343 -8.48 41.89 -1.10
CA VAL A 343 -9.50 41.81 -2.18
C VAL A 343 -9.88 43.21 -2.64
N ASP A 344 -10.47 43.31 -3.80
CA ASP A 344 -11.06 44.54 -4.31
C ASP A 344 -12.25 44.97 -3.44
N GLU A 345 -12.48 46.27 -3.29
CA GLU A 345 -13.53 46.80 -2.44
C GLU A 345 -14.92 46.59 -3.07
N GLU A 346 -14.98 46.50 -4.40
CA GLU A 346 -16.22 46.37 -5.16
C GLU A 346 -16.54 44.91 -5.51
N ASP A 347 -15.52 44.04 -5.55
CA ASP A 347 -15.65 42.59 -5.80
C ASP A 347 -14.69 41.78 -4.92
N GLU A 348 -15.20 41.18 -3.86
CA GLU A 348 -14.42 40.34 -2.90
C GLU A 348 -13.81 39.06 -3.54
N ASN A 349 -14.22 38.69 -4.73
CA ASN A 349 -13.63 37.54 -5.46
C ASN A 349 -12.34 37.93 -6.19
N VAL A 350 -12.07 39.21 -6.35
CA VAL A 350 -10.85 39.73 -6.98
C VAL A 350 -9.76 39.89 -5.93
N VAL A 351 -8.77 39.00 -5.96
CA VAL A 351 -7.58 39.08 -5.08
C VAL A 351 -6.57 40.05 -5.65
N LEU A 352 -6.19 41.05 -4.89
CA LEU A 352 -5.20 42.04 -5.30
C LEU A 352 -3.78 41.54 -5.03
N GLN A 353 -2.95 41.52 -6.08
CA GLN A 353 -1.53 41.16 -6.02
C GLN A 353 -0.68 42.34 -5.55
N ASP A 354 0.53 42.07 -5.07
CA ASP A 354 1.52 43.05 -4.63
C ASP A 354 1.04 44.02 -3.54
N ALA A 355 -0.04 43.70 -2.87
CA ALA A 355 -0.50 44.49 -1.74
C ALA A 355 0.47 44.31 -0.56
N VAL A 356 0.84 45.40 0.07
CA VAL A 356 1.77 45.41 1.21
C VAL A 356 0.98 45.56 2.51
N PHE A 357 1.24 44.67 3.46
CA PHE A 357 0.72 44.72 4.81
C PHE A 357 1.83 44.94 5.81
N GLU A 358 1.66 45.90 6.74
CA GLU A 358 2.49 46.00 7.92
C GLU A 358 1.80 45.21 9.05
N VAL A 359 2.45 44.17 9.53
CA VAL A 359 1.97 43.36 10.67
C VAL A 359 2.86 43.70 11.90
N THR A 360 2.21 44.09 12.97
CA THR A 360 2.91 44.35 14.25
C THR A 360 2.75 43.14 15.16
N GLY A 361 3.85 42.47 15.47
CA GLY A 361 3.91 41.36 16.40
C GLY A 361 3.95 41.75 17.86
N PRO A 362 4.00 40.79 18.79
CA PRO A 362 4.23 41.01 20.20
C PRO A 362 5.57 41.79 20.36
N ASN A 363 5.62 42.72 21.28
CA ASN A 363 6.78 43.62 21.53
C ASN A 363 6.99 44.70 20.45
N ASN A 364 5.94 45.10 19.73
CA ASN A 364 6.00 46.13 18.69
C ASN A 364 6.94 45.83 17.51
N GLN A 365 7.30 44.57 17.30
CA GLN A 365 8.09 44.16 16.17
C GLN A 365 7.25 44.25 14.90
N LYS A 366 7.74 44.96 13.87
CA LYS A 366 7.01 45.19 12.62
C LYS A 366 7.54 44.28 11.53
N PHE A 367 6.62 43.68 10.78
CA PHE A 367 6.89 42.82 9.60
C PHE A 367 6.13 43.39 8.42
N GLU A 368 6.81 43.55 7.29
CA GLU A 368 6.18 43.87 6.03
C GLU A 368 5.93 42.55 5.26
N LEU A 369 4.69 42.31 4.84
CA LEU A 369 4.29 41.15 4.03
C LEU A 369 3.69 41.62 2.72
N ARG A 370 4.05 40.98 1.62
CA ARG A 370 3.45 41.20 0.29
C ARG A 370 2.57 40.04 -0.10
N THR A 371 1.45 40.32 -0.73
CA THR A 371 0.65 39.28 -1.39
C THR A 371 1.45 38.78 -2.59
N GLY A 372 1.70 37.45 -2.63
CA GLY A 372 2.35 36.80 -3.76
C GLY A 372 1.41 36.62 -4.95
N ALA A 373 2.01 36.31 -6.12
CA ALA A 373 1.30 35.95 -7.32
C ALA A 373 0.59 34.58 -7.20
#